data_fbd5c780d90cb7ec3aed6b73aa463d90
#
_entry.id   fbd5c780d90cb7ec3aed6b73aa463d90
#
_cell.length_a   1.000
_cell.length_b   1.000
_cell.length_c   1.000
_cell.angle_alpha   90.00
_cell.angle_beta   90.00
_cell.angle_gamma   90.00
#
_symmetry.space_group_name_H-M   'P 1'
#
loop_
_entity.id
_entity.type
_entity.pdbx_description
1 polymer ?
#
loop_
_entity_poly.entity_id
_entity_poly.type
_entity_poly.pdbx_seq_one_letter_code
_entity_poly.pdbx_strand_id
1 'polypeptide(L)'
;PTYDGGNTLYAQPIQGMAEYRSGMSTMSKYLGELGEGSTDFSVVDEATQKAFWDAVNDGGVKFAQEIVDYMVANSGVAEGDVKAAAAGWGFDGLADDATAKDLFLAIAAKYDWNFSAMEAETAGSALSDLLPADVYATSTKAVTFGESAANITGIQKTGDYSMRVVFTEVSATAVYQLGVVIAPMHYYGEKDKYDYANNKFGFDKGDLSHVRSVTTQPMGAGPYKFVKFENGTVNFEANDSYYLGAPKIKYVNFLESQETDKLNGVVT
;
A
#
# COMPACT_ATOMS: atom_id res chain seq x y z
N PRO A 1 -6.81 -4.93 1.36
CA PRO A 1 -5.99 -5.11 0.17
C PRO A 1 -4.52 -4.95 0.53
N THR A 2 -3.70 -5.84 0.00
CA THR A 2 -2.25 -5.88 0.25
C THR A 2 -1.46 -4.88 -0.63
N TYR A 3 -2.15 -4.02 -1.37
CA TYR A 3 -1.56 -3.07 -2.29
C TYR A 3 -1.99 -1.65 -1.95
N ASP A 4 -1.03 -0.82 -1.65
CA ASP A 4 -1.15 0.62 -1.34
C ASP A 4 -0.46 1.52 -2.38
N GLY A 5 0.00 0.94 -3.49
CA GLY A 5 0.58 1.70 -4.60
C GLY A 5 -0.42 2.64 -5.27
N GLY A 6 0.06 3.57 -6.09
CA GLY A 6 -0.72 4.61 -6.74
C GLY A 6 -1.79 4.16 -7.76
N ASN A 7 -2.08 2.85 -7.83
CA ASN A 7 -3.14 2.33 -8.69
C ASN A 7 -4.51 2.44 -7.99
N THR A 8 -5.37 3.28 -8.53
CA THR A 8 -6.73 3.51 -8.03
C THR A 8 -7.79 2.59 -8.65
N LEU A 9 -7.39 1.51 -9.33
CA LEU A 9 -8.32 0.59 -9.98
C LEU A 9 -9.40 0.07 -9.02
N TYR A 10 -9.03 -0.23 -7.78
CA TYR A 10 -9.96 -0.69 -6.76
C TYR A 10 -10.97 0.38 -6.29
N ALA A 11 -10.70 1.65 -6.56
CA ALA A 11 -11.62 2.76 -6.28
C ALA A 11 -12.56 3.07 -7.45
N GLN A 12 -12.36 2.41 -8.60
CA GLN A 12 -13.23 2.61 -9.75
C GLN A 12 -14.59 1.95 -9.53
N PRO A 13 -15.68 2.49 -10.11
CA PRO A 13 -17.03 1.95 -9.98
C PRO A 13 -17.20 0.69 -10.87
N ILE A 14 -16.37 -0.31 -10.64
CA ILE A 14 -16.47 -1.61 -11.31
C ILE A 14 -17.55 -2.43 -10.62
N GLN A 15 -18.44 -3.02 -11.40
CA GLN A 15 -19.53 -3.85 -10.88
C GLN A 15 -18.99 -4.97 -9.99
N GLY A 16 -19.52 -5.07 -8.77
CA GLY A 16 -19.10 -6.08 -7.78
C GLY A 16 -17.79 -5.77 -7.04
N MET A 17 -17.14 -4.62 -7.32
CA MET A 17 -15.91 -4.24 -6.63
C MET A 17 -16.16 -3.92 -5.15
N ALA A 18 -17.22 -3.19 -4.86
CA ALA A 18 -17.57 -2.82 -3.48
C ALA A 18 -17.93 -4.07 -2.66
N GLU A 19 -18.70 -4.97 -3.23
CA GLU A 19 -19.10 -6.24 -2.61
C GLU A 19 -17.90 -7.18 -2.40
N TYR A 20 -16.97 -7.21 -3.34
CA TYR A 20 -15.75 -8.00 -3.21
C TYR A 20 -14.83 -7.47 -2.10
N ARG A 21 -14.79 -6.14 -1.92
CA ARG A 21 -14.00 -5.48 -0.89
C ARG A 21 -14.69 -5.43 0.47
N SER A 22 -16.01 -5.58 0.50
CA SER A 22 -16.76 -5.67 1.75
C SER A 22 -16.25 -6.84 2.59
N GLY A 23 -16.15 -6.66 3.89
CA GLY A 23 -15.62 -7.68 4.78
C GLY A 23 -14.12 -7.97 4.63
N MET A 24 -13.36 -7.08 3.98
CA MET A 24 -11.90 -7.15 3.91
C MET A 24 -11.28 -5.82 4.34
N SER A 25 -10.23 -5.89 5.16
CA SER A 25 -9.48 -4.71 5.60
C SER A 25 -8.02 -5.09 5.89
N THR A 26 -7.16 -4.10 6.16
CA THR A 26 -5.92 -4.35 6.89
C THR A 26 -6.27 -4.65 8.35
N MET A 27 -5.41 -5.38 9.03
CA MET A 27 -5.61 -5.67 10.45
C MET A 27 -5.66 -4.38 11.28
N SER A 28 -4.79 -3.42 10.99
CA SER A 28 -4.78 -2.11 11.69
C SER A 28 -6.10 -1.36 11.54
N LYS A 29 -6.67 -1.31 10.32
CA LYS A 29 -7.97 -0.69 10.10
C LYS A 29 -9.08 -1.44 10.83
N TYR A 30 -9.13 -2.77 10.69
CA TYR A 30 -10.12 -3.59 11.37
C TYR A 30 -10.07 -3.39 12.89
N LEU A 31 -8.89 -3.44 13.51
CA LEU A 31 -8.72 -3.24 14.95
C LEU A 31 -9.00 -1.80 15.39
N GLY A 32 -8.63 -0.83 14.56
CA GLY A 32 -8.94 0.58 14.81
C GLY A 32 -10.45 0.87 14.82
N GLU A 33 -11.19 0.29 13.86
CA GLU A 33 -12.66 0.40 13.81
C GLU A 33 -13.35 -0.39 14.92
N LEU A 34 -12.79 -1.55 15.30
CA LEU A 34 -13.30 -2.36 16.42
C LEU A 34 -13.14 -1.65 17.76
N GLY A 35 -12.08 -0.86 17.89
CA GLY A 35 -11.79 -0.07 19.07
C GLY A 35 -11.02 -0.82 20.17
N GLU A 36 -10.30 -0.05 20.98
CA GLU A 36 -9.56 -0.58 22.12
C GLU A 36 -10.53 -1.16 23.17
N GLY A 37 -10.16 -2.30 23.74
CA GLY A 37 -10.97 -2.99 24.77
C GLY A 37 -12.14 -3.79 24.21
N SER A 38 -12.23 -3.96 22.89
CA SER A 38 -13.20 -4.87 22.28
C SER A 38 -13.01 -6.29 22.81
N THR A 39 -14.12 -7.00 22.96
CA THR A 39 -14.18 -8.43 23.34
C THR A 39 -14.57 -9.32 22.16
N ASP A 40 -14.62 -8.76 20.94
CA ASP A 40 -14.84 -9.54 19.73
C ASP A 40 -13.50 -10.11 19.21
N PHE A 41 -13.28 -11.39 19.47
CA PHE A 41 -12.10 -12.14 19.03
C PHE A 41 -12.37 -13.08 17.88
N SER A 42 -13.47 -12.88 17.16
CA SER A 42 -13.92 -13.78 16.08
C SER A 42 -13.02 -13.77 14.85
N VAL A 43 -12.36 -12.64 14.57
CA VAL A 43 -11.50 -12.42 13.38
C VAL A 43 -10.02 -12.35 13.77
N VAL A 44 -9.73 -11.65 14.85
CA VAL A 44 -8.37 -11.47 15.38
C VAL A 44 -8.39 -11.89 16.85
N ASP A 45 -7.50 -12.78 17.22
CA ASP A 45 -7.44 -13.31 18.59
C ASP A 45 -7.05 -12.25 19.63
N GLU A 46 -7.39 -12.51 20.91
CA GLU A 46 -7.17 -11.59 22.01
C GLU A 46 -5.71 -11.16 22.17
N ALA A 47 -4.77 -12.09 22.01
CA ALA A 47 -3.34 -11.79 22.18
C ALA A 47 -2.84 -10.83 21.10
N THR A 48 -3.28 -11.02 19.86
CA THR A 48 -2.95 -10.15 18.72
C THR A 48 -3.61 -8.77 18.88
N GLN A 49 -4.88 -8.70 19.31
CA GLN A 49 -5.55 -7.41 19.61
C GLN A 49 -4.82 -6.66 20.71
N LYS A 50 -4.47 -7.37 21.80
CA LYS A 50 -3.73 -6.77 22.90
C LYS A 50 -2.37 -6.24 22.45
N ALA A 51 -1.60 -7.02 21.71
CA ALA A 51 -0.28 -6.60 21.22
C ALA A 51 -0.38 -5.35 20.31
N PHE A 52 -1.42 -5.28 19.48
CA PHE A 52 -1.69 -4.12 18.64
C PHE A 52 -1.95 -2.87 19.49
N TRP A 53 -2.84 -2.94 20.47
CA TRP A 53 -3.19 -1.78 21.30
C TRP A 53 -2.07 -1.40 22.26
N ASP A 54 -1.31 -2.36 22.80
CA ASP A 54 -0.09 -2.06 23.55
C ASP A 54 0.92 -1.27 22.70
N ALA A 55 1.12 -1.67 21.46
CA ALA A 55 2.01 -0.95 20.53
C ALA A 55 1.49 0.44 20.17
N VAL A 56 0.19 0.61 19.97
CA VAL A 56 -0.44 1.93 19.76
C VAL A 56 -0.25 2.82 21.00
N ASN A 57 -0.46 2.27 22.19
CA ASN A 57 -0.35 3.01 23.44
C ASN A 57 1.09 3.37 23.84
N ASP A 58 2.09 2.66 23.31
CA ASP A 58 3.51 3.00 23.51
C ASP A 58 4.08 3.71 22.26
N GLY A 59 4.33 3.00 21.19
CA GLY A 59 5.00 3.53 19.99
C GLY A 59 4.15 4.54 19.22
N GLY A 60 2.84 4.29 19.09
CA GLY A 60 1.92 5.23 18.46
C GLY A 60 1.81 6.56 19.21
N VAL A 61 1.70 6.50 20.53
CA VAL A 61 1.69 7.71 21.36
C VAL A 61 3.02 8.47 21.27
N LYS A 62 4.16 7.76 21.23
CA LYS A 62 5.47 8.40 21.02
C LYS A 62 5.55 9.10 19.66
N PHE A 63 5.06 8.47 18.61
CA PHE A 63 5.01 9.08 17.28
C PHE A 63 4.28 10.42 17.29
N ALA A 64 3.10 10.47 17.90
CA ALA A 64 2.34 11.70 18.02
C ALA A 64 3.00 12.71 18.98
N GLN A 65 3.65 12.24 20.06
CA GLN A 65 4.38 13.11 20.98
C GLN A 65 5.56 13.81 20.30
N GLU A 66 6.29 13.13 19.41
CA GLU A 66 7.37 13.76 18.62
C GLU A 66 6.85 14.91 17.75
N ILE A 67 5.62 14.84 17.24
CA ILE A 67 4.97 15.96 16.54
C ILE A 67 4.72 17.14 17.51
N VAL A 68 4.18 16.85 18.69
CA VAL A 68 3.93 17.88 19.71
C VAL A 68 5.24 18.56 20.12
N ASP A 69 6.29 17.78 20.39
CA ASP A 69 7.61 18.28 20.79
C ASP A 69 8.25 19.14 19.68
N TYR A 70 8.09 18.72 18.43
CA TYR A 70 8.53 19.51 17.28
C TYR A 70 7.82 20.86 17.20
N MET A 71 6.50 20.90 17.40
CA MET A 71 5.71 22.12 17.35
C MET A 71 6.05 23.07 18.51
N VAL A 72 6.28 22.54 19.70
CA VAL A 72 6.78 23.31 20.86
C VAL A 72 8.14 23.93 20.53
N ALA A 73 9.05 23.15 19.97
CA ALA A 73 10.42 23.62 19.70
C ALA A 73 10.50 24.62 18.53
N ASN A 74 9.63 24.52 17.52
CA ASN A 74 9.80 25.24 16.25
C ASN A 74 8.68 26.22 15.90
N SER A 75 7.51 26.14 16.56
CA SER A 75 6.32 26.91 16.18
C SER A 75 5.73 27.76 17.31
N GLY A 76 6.41 27.83 18.46
CA GLY A 76 5.99 28.65 19.59
C GLY A 76 4.73 28.15 20.32
N VAL A 77 4.36 26.90 20.12
CA VAL A 77 3.30 26.24 20.87
C VAL A 77 3.74 26.06 22.31
N ALA A 78 2.82 26.27 23.28
CA ALA A 78 3.14 26.08 24.70
C ALA A 78 3.36 24.60 25.03
N GLU A 79 4.29 24.31 25.93
CA GLU A 79 4.52 22.95 26.42
C GLU A 79 3.22 22.35 26.99
N GLY A 80 2.89 21.13 26.54
CA GLY A 80 1.69 20.41 26.92
C GLY A 80 0.41 20.81 26.19
N ASP A 81 0.43 21.83 25.32
CA ASP A 81 -0.74 22.21 24.50
C ASP A 81 -0.82 21.33 23.25
N VAL A 82 -1.27 20.09 23.43
CA VAL A 82 -1.43 19.11 22.34
C VAL A 82 -2.42 19.60 21.29
N LYS A 83 -3.50 20.27 21.69
CA LYS A 83 -4.50 20.83 20.78
C LYS A 83 -3.88 21.85 19.82
N ALA A 84 -3.13 22.82 20.34
CA ALA A 84 -2.47 23.83 19.51
C ALA A 84 -1.39 23.21 18.63
N ALA A 85 -0.63 22.23 19.13
CA ALA A 85 0.35 21.49 18.35
C ALA A 85 -0.31 20.75 17.19
N ALA A 86 -1.39 20.02 17.46
CA ALA A 86 -2.16 19.29 16.46
C ALA A 86 -2.72 20.22 15.38
N ALA A 87 -3.37 21.31 15.76
CA ALA A 87 -3.90 22.30 14.83
C ALA A 87 -2.81 22.92 13.95
N GLY A 88 -1.66 23.28 14.54
CA GLY A 88 -0.50 23.77 13.79
C GLY A 88 0.10 22.74 12.84
N TRP A 89 -0.06 21.47 13.11
CA TRP A 89 0.37 20.35 12.22
C TRP A 89 -0.67 20.00 11.16
N GLY A 90 -1.90 20.53 11.24
CA GLY A 90 -2.97 20.28 10.29
C GLY A 90 -4.03 19.27 10.74
N PHE A 91 -4.16 19.11 12.07
CA PHE A 91 -5.19 18.29 12.72
C PHE A 91 -6.06 19.16 13.64
N ASP A 92 -7.08 19.75 13.06
CA ASP A 92 -8.04 20.57 13.79
C ASP A 92 -9.08 19.73 14.55
N GLY A 93 -9.68 20.33 15.58
CA GLY A 93 -10.87 19.79 16.25
C GLY A 93 -10.59 18.91 17.47
N LEU A 94 -9.34 18.78 17.93
CA LEU A 94 -9.03 18.11 19.19
C LEU A 94 -9.60 18.90 20.38
N ALA A 95 -9.93 18.20 21.47
CA ALA A 95 -10.40 18.78 22.71
C ALA A 95 -9.28 19.58 23.43
N ASP A 96 -9.68 20.47 24.37
CA ASP A 96 -8.70 21.27 25.11
C ASP A 96 -7.80 20.44 26.04
N ASP A 97 -8.26 19.26 26.44
CA ASP A 97 -7.55 18.30 27.30
C ASP A 97 -6.97 17.11 26.48
N ALA A 98 -6.86 17.29 25.15
CA ALA A 98 -6.34 16.24 24.27
C ALA A 98 -4.92 15.82 24.65
N THR A 99 -4.67 14.53 24.47
CA THR A 99 -3.38 13.89 24.72
C THR A 99 -2.69 13.53 23.40
N ALA A 100 -1.41 13.14 23.44
CA ALA A 100 -0.71 12.63 22.28
C ALA A 100 -1.40 11.37 21.69
N LYS A 101 -2.10 10.58 22.50
CA LYS A 101 -2.94 9.47 22.03
C LYS A 101 -4.07 9.96 21.14
N ASP A 102 -4.75 11.03 21.53
CA ASP A 102 -5.85 11.60 20.73
C ASP A 102 -5.35 12.13 19.40
N LEU A 103 -4.15 12.73 19.36
CA LEU A 103 -3.50 13.13 18.12
C LEU A 103 -3.15 11.90 17.26
N PHE A 104 -2.59 10.84 17.84
CA PHE A 104 -2.32 9.61 17.11
C PHE A 104 -3.59 9.03 16.50
N LEU A 105 -4.69 8.97 17.26
CA LEU A 105 -5.97 8.46 16.78
C LEU A 105 -6.55 9.34 15.65
N ALA A 106 -6.38 10.66 15.73
CA ALA A 106 -6.76 11.58 14.66
C ALA A 106 -5.94 11.35 13.38
N ILE A 107 -4.62 11.13 13.52
CA ILE A 107 -3.76 10.74 12.39
C ILE A 107 -4.22 9.40 11.81
N ALA A 108 -4.45 8.40 12.66
CA ALA A 108 -4.90 7.08 12.22
C ALA A 108 -6.25 7.16 11.47
N ALA A 109 -7.19 7.97 11.95
CA ALA A 109 -8.46 8.20 11.29
C ALA A 109 -8.30 8.90 9.92
N LYS A 110 -7.45 9.93 9.82
CA LYS A 110 -7.14 10.63 8.55
C LYS A 110 -6.58 9.69 7.49
N TYR A 111 -5.73 8.77 7.87
CA TYR A 111 -5.08 7.81 6.98
C TYR A 111 -5.74 6.43 6.94
N ASP A 112 -6.97 6.32 7.47
CA ASP A 112 -7.75 5.08 7.47
C ASP A 112 -6.95 3.89 8.08
N TRP A 113 -6.18 4.17 9.14
CA TRP A 113 -5.29 3.24 9.84
C TRP A 113 -4.21 2.60 8.94
N ASN A 114 -3.89 3.22 7.82
CA ASN A 114 -2.78 2.78 6.97
C ASN A 114 -1.44 3.28 7.55
N PHE A 115 -0.76 2.43 8.30
CA PHE A 115 0.48 2.78 8.99
C PHE A 115 1.57 3.30 8.04
N SER A 116 1.69 2.71 6.83
CA SER A 116 2.65 3.22 5.83
C SER A 116 2.30 4.63 5.35
N ALA A 117 1.01 4.95 5.20
CA ALA A 117 0.61 6.29 4.80
C ALA A 117 0.75 7.30 5.95
N MET A 118 0.59 6.85 7.21
CA MET A 118 0.80 7.69 8.40
C MET A 118 2.25 8.16 8.54
N GLU A 119 3.23 7.48 7.93
CA GLU A 119 4.63 7.92 7.88
C GLU A 119 4.81 9.31 7.24
N ALA A 120 3.84 9.80 6.48
CA ALA A 120 3.83 11.17 5.96
C ALA A 120 3.81 12.24 7.06
N GLU A 121 3.38 11.90 8.27
CA GLU A 121 3.33 12.78 9.44
C GLU A 121 4.55 12.66 10.36
N THR A 122 5.60 11.97 9.94
CA THR A 122 6.83 11.77 10.73
C THR A 122 7.50 13.11 11.06
N ALA A 123 7.62 13.43 12.35
CA ALA A 123 8.34 14.60 12.84
C ALA A 123 9.75 14.27 13.34
N GLY A 124 9.98 13.06 13.78
CA GLY A 124 11.24 12.53 14.30
C GLY A 124 11.47 11.12 13.82
N SER A 125 11.07 10.13 14.60
CA SER A 125 11.20 8.71 14.26
C SER A 125 10.06 8.23 13.37
N ALA A 126 10.33 7.31 12.46
CA ALA A 126 9.29 6.66 11.66
C ALA A 126 8.39 5.80 12.57
N LEU A 127 7.11 5.69 12.23
CA LEU A 127 6.17 4.83 12.99
C LEU A 127 6.63 3.38 12.99
N SER A 128 7.20 2.90 11.87
CA SER A 128 7.80 1.58 11.73
C SER A 128 8.98 1.31 12.66
N ASP A 129 9.67 2.36 13.11
CA ASP A 129 10.79 2.25 14.07
C ASP A 129 10.30 2.28 15.54
N LEU A 130 9.15 2.90 15.78
CA LEU A 130 8.56 3.04 17.11
C LEU A 130 7.67 1.86 17.50
N LEU A 131 7.08 1.17 16.54
CA LEU A 131 6.29 -0.03 16.80
C LEU A 131 7.17 -1.29 16.79
N PRO A 132 6.84 -2.33 17.58
CA PRO A 132 7.47 -3.63 17.43
C PRO A 132 7.34 -4.14 15.98
N ALA A 133 8.43 -4.60 15.39
CA ALA A 133 8.50 -4.94 13.96
C ALA A 133 7.49 -6.02 13.54
N ASP A 134 7.23 -6.98 14.40
CA ASP A 134 6.23 -8.04 14.20
C ASP A 134 4.79 -7.49 14.26
N VAL A 135 4.51 -6.54 15.16
CA VAL A 135 3.21 -5.86 15.23
C VAL A 135 3.00 -4.99 14.01
N TYR A 136 3.99 -4.19 13.60
CA TYR A 136 3.91 -3.37 12.39
C TYR A 136 3.64 -4.25 11.16
N ALA A 137 4.42 -5.31 10.96
CA ALA A 137 4.25 -6.25 9.85
C ALA A 137 2.89 -6.96 9.87
N THR A 138 2.39 -7.32 11.06
CA THR A 138 1.09 -7.97 11.22
C THR A 138 -0.05 -6.99 10.97
N SER A 139 0.07 -5.74 11.39
CA SER A 139 -0.94 -4.69 11.21
C SER A 139 -1.23 -4.39 9.74
N THR A 140 -0.26 -4.60 8.84
CA THR A 140 -0.43 -4.41 7.39
C THR A 140 -1.05 -5.60 6.67
N LYS A 141 -1.23 -6.76 7.34
CA LYS A 141 -1.85 -7.95 6.74
C LYS A 141 -3.33 -7.74 6.52
N ALA A 142 -3.84 -8.33 5.43
CA ALA A 142 -5.28 -8.38 5.19
C ALA A 142 -5.97 -9.32 6.17
N VAL A 143 -7.08 -8.87 6.71
CA VAL A 143 -8.04 -9.69 7.47
C VAL A 143 -9.37 -9.75 6.71
N THR A 144 -10.08 -10.86 6.85
CA THR A 144 -11.40 -11.06 6.26
C THR A 144 -12.42 -11.22 7.37
N PHE A 145 -13.48 -10.44 7.32
CA PHE A 145 -14.59 -10.47 8.27
C PHE A 145 -15.91 -10.35 7.49
N GLY A 146 -16.96 -11.00 7.98
CA GLY A 146 -18.24 -11.02 7.31
C GLY A 146 -18.23 -11.76 5.96
N GLU A 147 -19.28 -11.55 5.18
CA GLU A 147 -19.42 -12.13 3.85
C GLU A 147 -18.89 -11.17 2.79
N SER A 148 -17.83 -11.54 2.09
CA SER A 148 -17.38 -10.84 0.89
C SER A 148 -17.74 -11.64 -0.35
N ALA A 149 -18.01 -10.95 -1.47
CA ALA A 149 -18.22 -11.63 -2.74
C ALA A 149 -16.97 -12.43 -3.14
N ALA A 150 -17.16 -13.62 -3.70
CA ALA A 150 -16.06 -14.50 -4.08
C ALA A 150 -15.21 -13.90 -5.22
N ASN A 151 -15.80 -13.05 -6.06
CA ASN A 151 -15.15 -12.42 -7.21
C ASN A 151 -15.74 -11.04 -7.50
N ILE A 152 -15.05 -10.30 -8.36
CA ILE A 152 -15.54 -9.02 -8.89
C ILE A 152 -16.33 -9.33 -10.16
N THR A 153 -17.66 -9.30 -10.09
CA THR A 153 -18.55 -9.72 -11.19
C THR A 153 -18.37 -8.90 -12.47
N GLY A 154 -17.90 -7.66 -12.34
CA GLY A 154 -17.61 -6.77 -13.45
C GLY A 154 -16.28 -7.04 -14.18
N ILE A 155 -15.41 -7.95 -13.69
CA ILE A 155 -14.19 -8.34 -14.37
C ILE A 155 -14.36 -9.77 -14.88
N GLN A 156 -14.42 -9.93 -16.19
CA GLN A 156 -14.77 -11.19 -16.83
C GLN A 156 -13.77 -11.56 -17.91
N LYS A 157 -13.22 -12.78 -17.86
CA LYS A 157 -12.51 -13.38 -18.99
C LYS A 157 -13.54 -13.80 -20.03
N THR A 158 -13.44 -13.25 -21.24
CA THR A 158 -14.35 -13.55 -22.35
C THR A 158 -13.75 -14.43 -23.45
N GLY A 159 -12.45 -14.66 -23.36
CA GLY A 159 -11.70 -15.53 -24.26
C GLY A 159 -10.24 -15.61 -23.82
N ASP A 160 -9.42 -16.34 -24.59
CA ASP A 160 -8.01 -16.54 -24.24
C ASP A 160 -7.19 -15.24 -24.26
N TYR A 161 -7.59 -14.28 -25.09
CA TYR A 161 -6.93 -13.00 -25.27
C TYR A 161 -7.87 -11.81 -25.07
N SER A 162 -9.01 -12.02 -24.42
CA SER A 162 -10.01 -10.98 -24.24
C SER A 162 -10.61 -11.01 -22.84
N MET A 163 -10.86 -9.81 -22.32
CA MET A 163 -11.57 -9.59 -21.07
C MET A 163 -12.57 -8.45 -21.22
N ARG A 164 -13.59 -8.46 -20.40
CA ARG A 164 -14.56 -7.38 -20.30
C ARG A 164 -14.55 -6.80 -18.89
N VAL A 165 -14.51 -5.47 -18.81
CA VAL A 165 -14.71 -4.76 -17.54
C VAL A 165 -15.99 -3.96 -17.63
N VAL A 166 -16.88 -4.13 -16.65
CA VAL A 166 -18.19 -3.48 -16.57
C VAL A 166 -18.15 -2.46 -15.44
N PHE A 167 -18.43 -1.21 -15.78
CA PHE A 167 -18.60 -0.11 -14.83
C PHE A 167 -20.05 0.09 -14.50
N THR A 168 -20.37 0.46 -13.27
CA THR A 168 -21.74 0.77 -12.82
C THR A 168 -22.18 2.17 -13.22
N GLU A 169 -21.21 3.04 -13.56
CA GLU A 169 -21.44 4.39 -14.04
C GLU A 169 -20.41 4.78 -15.11
N VAL A 170 -20.71 5.81 -15.89
CA VAL A 170 -19.78 6.31 -16.91
C VAL A 170 -18.61 7.06 -16.24
N SER A 171 -17.40 6.57 -16.47
CA SER A 171 -16.16 7.22 -16.04
C SER A 171 -15.35 7.65 -17.25
N ALA A 172 -15.17 8.97 -17.43
CA ALA A 172 -14.40 9.53 -18.55
C ALA A 172 -12.92 9.10 -18.54
N THR A 173 -12.39 8.74 -17.39
CA THR A 173 -10.99 8.33 -17.19
C THR A 173 -10.80 6.82 -17.10
N ALA A 174 -11.87 6.03 -17.24
CA ALA A 174 -11.84 4.57 -17.05
C ALA A 174 -10.74 3.88 -17.88
N VAL A 175 -10.56 4.26 -19.13
CA VAL A 175 -9.56 3.67 -20.03
C VAL A 175 -8.14 3.85 -19.47
N TYR A 176 -7.84 5.00 -18.90
CA TYR A 176 -6.53 5.27 -18.28
C TYR A 176 -6.34 4.51 -16.98
N GLN A 177 -7.41 4.36 -16.20
CA GLN A 177 -7.38 3.61 -14.94
C GLN A 177 -7.25 2.09 -15.15
N LEU A 178 -7.64 1.60 -16.33
CA LEU A 178 -7.44 0.20 -16.73
C LEU A 178 -6.03 -0.07 -17.27
N GLY A 179 -5.15 0.93 -17.35
CA GLY A 179 -3.74 0.81 -17.71
C GLY A 179 -2.93 0.07 -16.65
N VAL A 180 -3.27 -1.20 -16.39
CA VAL A 180 -2.58 -2.05 -15.41
C VAL A 180 -1.41 -2.78 -16.05
N VAL A 181 -0.37 -3.03 -15.26
CA VAL A 181 0.77 -3.85 -15.69
C VAL A 181 0.32 -5.28 -15.93
N ILE A 182 0.66 -5.83 -17.10
CA ILE A 182 0.43 -7.24 -17.41
C ILE A 182 1.62 -8.03 -16.89
N ALA A 183 1.41 -8.75 -15.80
CA ALA A 183 2.44 -9.57 -15.15
C ALA A 183 2.22 -11.06 -15.51
N PRO A 184 3.27 -11.80 -15.96
CA PRO A 184 3.12 -13.21 -16.30
C PRO A 184 2.89 -14.04 -15.02
N MET A 185 1.75 -14.73 -14.96
CA MET A 185 1.35 -15.52 -13.81
C MET A 185 2.37 -16.62 -13.46
N HIS A 186 2.99 -17.27 -14.46
CA HIS A 186 3.98 -18.32 -14.24
C HIS A 186 5.28 -17.83 -13.58
N TYR A 187 5.49 -16.53 -13.50
CA TYR A 187 6.65 -15.91 -12.83
C TYR A 187 6.28 -15.26 -11.51
N TYR A 188 5.17 -14.49 -11.48
CA TYR A 188 4.72 -13.78 -10.28
C TYR A 188 3.77 -14.60 -9.41
N GLY A 189 3.31 -15.77 -9.89
CA GLY A 189 2.48 -16.70 -9.15
C GLY A 189 3.02 -18.14 -9.23
N GLU A 190 2.44 -19.02 -8.44
CA GLU A 190 2.71 -20.44 -8.43
C GLU A 190 1.68 -21.15 -9.30
N LYS A 191 2.12 -21.84 -10.35
CA LYS A 191 1.24 -22.43 -11.36
C LYS A 191 0.25 -23.46 -10.80
N ASP A 192 0.65 -24.21 -9.82
CA ASP A 192 -0.16 -25.21 -9.12
C ASP A 192 -1.23 -24.58 -8.20
N LYS A 193 -1.06 -23.32 -7.83
CA LYS A 193 -2.06 -22.52 -7.11
C LYS A 193 -3.02 -21.77 -8.03
N TYR A 194 -2.89 -21.91 -9.36
CA TYR A 194 -3.79 -21.23 -10.29
C TYR A 194 -5.03 -22.09 -10.60
N ASP A 195 -6.19 -21.57 -10.29
CA ASP A 195 -7.49 -22.14 -10.65
C ASP A 195 -8.49 -20.99 -10.84
N TYR A 196 -8.65 -20.56 -12.09
CA TYR A 196 -9.53 -19.44 -12.42
C TYR A 196 -10.99 -19.67 -12.02
N ALA A 197 -11.48 -20.92 -12.15
CA ALA A 197 -12.86 -21.25 -11.81
C ALA A 197 -13.17 -21.07 -10.32
N ASN A 198 -12.16 -21.24 -9.45
CA ASN A 198 -12.25 -21.06 -8.01
C ASN A 198 -11.59 -19.77 -7.53
N ASN A 199 -11.42 -18.77 -8.40
CA ASN A 199 -10.82 -17.46 -8.09
C ASN A 199 -9.42 -17.53 -7.48
N LYS A 200 -8.59 -18.51 -7.90
CA LYS A 200 -7.21 -18.65 -7.49
C LYS A 200 -6.27 -18.18 -8.60
N PHE A 201 -5.40 -17.23 -8.29
CA PHE A 201 -4.57 -16.55 -9.28
C PHE A 201 -3.06 -16.79 -9.07
N GLY A 202 -2.68 -17.97 -8.56
CA GLY A 202 -1.29 -18.37 -8.40
C GLY A 202 -0.69 -17.98 -7.04
N PHE A 203 -1.49 -17.52 -6.09
CA PHE A 203 -1.11 -17.26 -4.70
C PHE A 203 -2.33 -17.31 -3.79
N ASP A 204 -2.11 -17.52 -2.51
CA ASP A 204 -3.18 -17.50 -1.53
C ASP A 204 -3.64 -16.07 -1.26
N LYS A 205 -4.93 -15.87 -0.98
CA LYS A 205 -5.51 -14.56 -0.73
C LYS A 205 -4.78 -13.87 0.44
N GLY A 206 -4.21 -12.69 0.17
CA GLY A 206 -3.45 -11.93 1.16
C GLY A 206 -1.97 -12.30 1.26
N ASP A 207 -1.51 -13.40 0.65
CA ASP A 207 -0.09 -13.79 0.64
C ASP A 207 0.58 -13.36 -0.68
N LEU A 208 1.38 -12.31 -0.62
CA LEU A 208 2.21 -11.81 -1.72
C LEU A 208 3.71 -12.11 -1.52
N SER A 209 4.08 -13.03 -0.63
CA SER A 209 5.47 -13.33 -0.30
C SER A 209 6.26 -13.75 -1.54
N HIS A 210 5.69 -14.64 -2.38
CA HIS A 210 6.30 -15.04 -3.65
C HIS A 210 6.47 -13.85 -4.61
N VAL A 211 5.43 -13.03 -4.79
CA VAL A 211 5.50 -11.83 -5.65
C VAL A 211 6.63 -10.91 -5.19
N ARG A 212 6.71 -10.63 -3.89
CA ARG A 212 7.77 -9.77 -3.33
C ARG A 212 9.18 -10.34 -3.54
N SER A 213 9.34 -11.65 -3.48
CA SER A 213 10.65 -12.29 -3.68
C SER A 213 11.22 -12.13 -5.10
N VAL A 214 10.36 -11.93 -6.10
CA VAL A 214 10.76 -11.82 -7.52
C VAL A 214 10.69 -10.39 -8.08
N THR A 215 10.20 -9.41 -7.31
CA THR A 215 10.06 -8.01 -7.79
C THR A 215 11.38 -7.31 -8.09
N THR A 216 12.48 -7.76 -7.48
CA THR A 216 13.83 -7.24 -7.76
C THR A 216 14.42 -7.74 -9.09
N GLN A 217 13.76 -8.70 -9.72
CA GLN A 217 14.13 -9.26 -11.04
C GLN A 217 12.89 -9.26 -11.93
N PRO A 218 12.36 -8.10 -12.34
CA PRO A 218 11.08 -8.02 -13.02
C PRO A 218 11.08 -8.73 -14.35
N MET A 219 9.99 -9.47 -14.64
CA MET A 219 9.73 -10.10 -15.90
C MET A 219 8.51 -9.48 -16.57
N GLY A 220 8.61 -9.19 -17.86
CA GLY A 220 7.52 -8.65 -18.67
C GLY A 220 7.63 -9.04 -20.13
N ALA A 221 6.67 -8.60 -20.95
CA ALA A 221 6.61 -8.85 -22.39
C ALA A 221 7.02 -7.60 -23.22
N GLY A 222 7.72 -6.65 -22.59
CA GLY A 222 8.15 -5.40 -23.22
C GLY A 222 9.29 -5.53 -24.22
N PRO A 223 9.67 -4.41 -24.86
CA PRO A 223 10.76 -4.38 -25.85
C PRO A 223 12.14 -4.65 -25.24
N TYR A 224 12.27 -4.50 -23.92
CA TYR A 224 13.53 -4.70 -23.21
C TYR A 224 13.35 -5.67 -22.05
N LYS A 225 14.36 -6.52 -21.81
CA LYS A 225 14.48 -7.42 -20.68
C LYS A 225 15.36 -6.78 -19.62
N PHE A 226 14.96 -6.87 -18.35
CA PHE A 226 15.79 -6.51 -17.23
C PHE A 226 16.99 -7.44 -17.13
N VAL A 227 18.19 -6.88 -16.97
CA VAL A 227 19.43 -7.62 -16.79
C VAL A 227 19.90 -7.58 -15.34
N LYS A 228 20.10 -6.39 -14.81
CA LYS A 228 20.52 -6.18 -13.41
C LYS A 228 20.32 -4.74 -12.95
N PHE A 229 20.29 -4.57 -11.64
CA PHE A 229 20.51 -3.28 -10.97
C PHE A 229 21.83 -3.33 -10.24
N GLU A 230 22.71 -2.38 -10.51
CA GLU A 230 24.03 -2.30 -9.91
C GLU A 230 24.52 -0.84 -9.88
N ASN A 231 25.03 -0.40 -8.73
CA ASN A 231 25.62 0.94 -8.56
C ASN A 231 24.68 2.08 -9.04
N GLY A 232 23.40 2.05 -8.64
CA GLY A 232 22.42 3.06 -9.04
C GLY A 232 21.98 3.00 -10.51
N THR A 233 22.39 1.95 -11.23
CA THR A 233 22.06 1.78 -12.65
C THR A 233 21.21 0.54 -12.89
N VAL A 234 20.06 0.74 -13.54
CA VAL A 234 19.23 -0.36 -14.06
C VAL A 234 19.65 -0.64 -15.50
N ASN A 235 20.03 -1.88 -15.79
CA ASN A 235 20.51 -2.30 -17.09
C ASN A 235 19.46 -3.18 -17.80
N PHE A 236 19.20 -2.86 -19.04
CA PHE A 236 18.28 -3.60 -19.89
C PHE A 236 18.97 -4.02 -21.20
N GLU A 237 18.52 -5.14 -21.78
CA GLU A 237 18.87 -5.57 -23.13
C GLU A 237 17.62 -5.74 -24.00
N ALA A 238 17.80 -5.58 -25.32
CA ALA A 238 16.72 -5.76 -26.29
C ALA A 238 16.10 -7.15 -26.17
N ASN A 239 14.77 -7.19 -26.26
CA ASN A 239 14.01 -8.43 -26.34
C ASN A 239 13.81 -8.80 -27.82
N ASP A 240 14.60 -9.74 -28.32
CA ASP A 240 14.52 -10.18 -29.72
C ASP A 240 13.17 -10.84 -30.04
N SER A 241 12.44 -11.31 -29.03
CA SER A 241 11.11 -11.90 -29.16
C SER A 241 9.97 -10.90 -28.94
N TYR A 242 10.26 -9.60 -28.94
CA TYR A 242 9.21 -8.59 -28.77
C TYR A 242 8.21 -8.63 -29.93
N TYR A 243 6.91 -8.63 -29.63
CA TYR A 243 5.85 -8.87 -30.62
C TYR A 243 5.76 -7.83 -31.75
N LEU A 244 6.29 -6.61 -31.57
CA LEU A 244 6.41 -5.59 -32.60
C LEU A 244 7.79 -5.60 -33.30
N GLY A 245 8.60 -6.63 -33.07
CA GLY A 245 9.95 -6.75 -33.59
C GLY A 245 11.03 -6.29 -32.62
N ALA A 246 12.24 -6.81 -32.79
CA ALA A 246 13.36 -6.47 -31.91
C ALA A 246 13.70 -4.97 -31.96
N PRO A 247 13.97 -4.31 -30.81
CA PRO A 247 14.44 -2.95 -30.77
C PRO A 247 15.76 -2.77 -31.52
N LYS A 248 15.94 -1.63 -32.19
CA LYS A 248 17.20 -1.31 -32.87
C LYS A 248 18.34 -0.99 -31.90
N ILE A 249 18.00 -0.44 -30.72
CA ILE A 249 18.96 -0.14 -29.64
C ILE A 249 19.08 -1.40 -28.80
N LYS A 250 20.30 -1.95 -28.72
CA LYS A 250 20.55 -3.22 -28.05
C LYS A 250 20.53 -3.13 -26.53
N TYR A 251 21.05 -2.05 -25.95
CA TYR A 251 21.17 -1.85 -24.52
C TYR A 251 20.57 -0.51 -24.11
N VAL A 252 19.85 -0.50 -22.98
CA VAL A 252 19.29 0.71 -22.36
C VAL A 252 19.64 0.69 -20.89
N ASN A 253 20.20 1.79 -20.40
CA ASN A 253 20.55 1.95 -19.00
C ASN A 253 19.82 3.16 -18.41
N PHE A 254 19.22 2.96 -17.24
CA PHE A 254 18.67 4.05 -16.45
C PHE A 254 19.57 4.30 -15.23
N LEU A 255 20.16 5.49 -15.19
CA LEU A 255 21.01 5.92 -14.08
C LEU A 255 20.19 6.74 -13.10
N GLU A 256 20.34 6.45 -11.82
CA GLU A 256 19.92 7.35 -10.76
C GLU A 256 20.81 8.59 -10.77
N SER A 257 20.22 9.78 -10.87
CA SER A 257 20.97 11.05 -10.85
C SER A 257 20.18 12.11 -10.09
N GLN A 258 20.90 13.00 -9.41
CA GLN A 258 20.29 14.19 -8.81
C GLN A 258 19.81 15.15 -9.90
N GLU A 259 18.76 15.94 -9.60
CA GLU A 259 18.19 16.93 -10.56
C GLU A 259 19.26 17.90 -11.07
N THR A 260 20.20 18.30 -10.18
CA THR A 260 21.31 19.22 -10.52
C THR A 260 22.31 18.63 -11.50
N ASP A 261 22.41 17.31 -11.58
CA ASP A 261 23.40 16.61 -12.40
C ASP A 261 22.90 16.21 -13.78
N LYS A 262 21.57 16.28 -14.00
CA LYS A 262 20.93 15.89 -15.26
C LYS A 262 21.40 16.70 -16.45
N LEU A 263 21.63 18.01 -16.26
CA LEU A 263 22.14 18.91 -17.29
C LEU A 263 23.57 18.56 -17.69
N ASN A 264 24.43 18.21 -16.73
CA ASN A 264 25.82 17.86 -16.99
C ASN A 264 25.94 16.51 -17.72
N GLY A 265 25.02 15.57 -17.47
CA GLY A 265 24.97 14.28 -18.16
C GLY A 265 24.56 14.33 -19.63
N VAL A 266 24.03 15.46 -20.13
CA VAL A 266 23.65 15.66 -21.53
C VAL A 266 24.78 16.28 -22.34
N VAL A 267 25.76 16.93 -21.71
CA VAL A 267 26.84 17.70 -22.35
C VAL A 267 28.13 16.89 -22.50
N THR A 268 28.23 15.73 -21.89
CA THR A 268 29.36 14.80 -22.01
C THR A 268 29.00 13.61 -22.88
#